data_00b7bf76a766df98f05a0db3b15ae3c1
#
_entry.id   00b7bf76a766df98f05a0db3b15ae3c1
#
_cell.length_a   1.000
_cell.length_b   1.000
_cell.length_c   1.000
_cell.angle_alpha   90.00
_cell.angle_beta   90.00
_cell.angle_gamma   90.00
#
_symmetry.space_group_name_H-M   'P 1'
#
loop_
_entity.id
_entity.type
_entity.pdbx_description
1 polymer ?
#
loop_
_entity_poly.entity_id
_entity_poly.type
_entity_poly.pdbx_seq_one_letter_code
_entity_poly.pdbx_strand_id
1 'polypeptide(L)'
;LQDILMRWKRMQGFDTLWQPGTDHAGIATQMVVERQLAETQQPSRAELGRDAFLEKVWEWKGQSGGTIINQLRRLGASADFSRTAFTMSGAPGAPEDEAGGNFHDAVIKVFVDMYNKGLIYRGKRLVNWDPHFETAISDLEVENIEVAGHMWHFKYPLADGVTYTYIEKDEDGNVILEEERDYISIATTRPETMLGDGAVAVHPSDERYAPIVGKLCEIPVGPKEHRRLIPIITDEYPDKDFGS
;
A
#
# COMPACT_ATOMS: atom_id res chain seq x y z
N LEU A 1 30.01 -2.55 -11.25
CA LEU A 1 30.68 -1.98 -10.08
C LEU A 1 31.18 -3.07 -9.13
N GLN A 2 30.33 -4.00 -8.69
CA GLN A 2 30.68 -5.07 -7.75
C GLN A 2 31.85 -5.92 -8.27
N ASP A 3 31.81 -6.34 -9.53
CA ASP A 3 32.88 -7.14 -10.15
C ASP A 3 34.24 -6.42 -10.16
N ILE A 4 34.23 -5.13 -10.46
CA ILE A 4 35.46 -4.30 -10.44
C ILE A 4 36.08 -4.30 -9.04
N LEU A 5 35.27 -4.09 -8.01
CA LEU A 5 35.74 -4.08 -6.61
C LEU A 5 36.30 -5.44 -6.19
N MET A 6 35.61 -6.54 -6.56
CA MET A 6 36.07 -7.90 -6.24
C MET A 6 37.40 -8.20 -6.92
N ARG A 7 37.53 -7.89 -8.23
CA ARG A 7 38.74 -8.08 -8.99
C ARG A 7 39.88 -7.25 -8.43
N TRP A 8 39.64 -5.96 -8.16
CA TRP A 8 40.62 -5.06 -7.59
C TRP A 8 41.15 -5.55 -6.24
N LYS A 9 40.26 -5.97 -5.34
CA LYS A 9 40.66 -6.49 -4.03
C LYS A 9 41.42 -7.80 -4.12
N ARG A 10 41.08 -8.72 -5.02
CA ARG A 10 41.86 -9.94 -5.28
C ARG A 10 43.24 -9.61 -5.80
N MET A 11 43.38 -8.63 -6.69
CA MET A 11 44.67 -8.16 -7.20
C MET A 11 45.56 -7.55 -6.08
N GLN A 12 44.96 -7.02 -5.03
CA GLN A 12 45.64 -6.54 -3.83
C GLN A 12 45.99 -7.65 -2.82
N GLY A 13 45.64 -8.91 -3.11
CA GLY A 13 45.90 -10.06 -2.25
C GLY A 13 44.86 -10.34 -1.18
N PHE A 14 43.69 -9.67 -1.23
CA PHE A 14 42.60 -9.99 -0.32
C PHE A 14 41.83 -11.25 -0.77
N ASP A 15 41.45 -12.06 0.21
CA ASP A 15 40.46 -13.14 -0.01
C ASP A 15 39.06 -12.55 -0.10
N THR A 16 38.47 -12.57 -1.30
CA THR A 16 37.19 -11.94 -1.56
C THR A 16 36.21 -12.94 -2.16
N LEU A 17 35.04 -13.00 -1.57
CA LEU A 17 33.90 -13.77 -2.08
C LEU A 17 32.84 -12.81 -2.69
N TRP A 18 32.48 -13.04 -3.93
CA TRP A 18 31.27 -12.48 -4.53
C TRP A 18 30.26 -13.59 -4.75
N GLN A 19 29.33 -13.72 -3.82
CA GLN A 19 28.26 -14.70 -3.87
C GLN A 19 27.08 -14.13 -4.69
N PRO A 20 26.67 -14.75 -5.79
CA PRO A 20 25.50 -14.34 -6.53
C PRO A 20 24.23 -14.88 -5.89
N GLY A 21 23.12 -14.20 -6.14
CA GLY A 21 21.80 -14.65 -5.74
C GLY A 21 20.73 -14.13 -6.68
N THR A 22 19.58 -14.79 -6.70
CA THR A 22 18.41 -14.38 -7.45
C THR A 22 17.23 -14.14 -6.51
N ASP A 23 16.50 -13.06 -6.77
CA ASP A 23 15.28 -12.72 -6.04
C ASP A 23 14.07 -13.42 -6.66
N HIS A 24 13.09 -13.79 -5.86
CA HIS A 24 11.84 -14.35 -6.31
C HIS A 24 10.88 -13.31 -6.94
N ALA A 25 11.13 -12.01 -6.71
CA ALA A 25 10.45 -10.86 -7.32
C ALA A 25 8.92 -10.83 -7.19
N GLY A 26 8.34 -11.58 -6.30
CA GLY A 26 6.92 -11.55 -5.87
C GLY A 26 5.91 -11.21 -6.97
N ILE A 27 5.32 -9.99 -6.92
CA ILE A 27 4.26 -9.52 -7.83
C ILE A 27 4.72 -9.56 -9.30
N ALA A 28 5.94 -9.13 -9.61
CA ALA A 28 6.43 -9.10 -11.00
C ALA A 28 6.46 -10.50 -11.62
N THR A 29 6.85 -11.53 -10.86
CA THR A 29 6.81 -12.91 -11.29
C THR A 29 5.39 -13.38 -11.54
N GLN A 30 4.45 -13.07 -10.64
CA GLN A 30 3.04 -13.39 -10.81
C GLN A 30 2.46 -12.76 -12.08
N MET A 31 2.73 -11.49 -12.33
CA MET A 31 2.27 -10.77 -13.53
C MET A 31 2.76 -11.41 -14.83
N VAL A 32 4.00 -11.87 -14.86
CA VAL A 32 4.56 -12.56 -16.04
C VAL A 32 3.84 -13.87 -16.25
N VAL A 33 3.61 -14.67 -15.21
CA VAL A 33 2.90 -15.95 -15.31
C VAL A 33 1.44 -15.74 -15.70
N GLU A 34 0.73 -14.76 -15.12
CA GLU A 34 -0.64 -14.43 -15.51
C GLU A 34 -0.75 -14.03 -16.98
N ARG A 35 0.19 -13.22 -17.48
CA ARG A 35 0.25 -12.88 -18.91
C ARG A 35 0.46 -14.10 -19.78
N GLN A 36 1.36 -14.98 -19.40
CA GLN A 36 1.63 -16.22 -20.14
C GLN A 36 0.41 -17.15 -20.17
N LEU A 37 -0.33 -17.27 -19.06
CA LEU A 37 -1.58 -18.02 -19.00
C LEU A 37 -2.62 -17.42 -19.95
N ALA A 38 -2.78 -16.10 -19.96
CA ALA A 38 -3.71 -15.41 -20.85
C ALA A 38 -3.33 -15.59 -22.34
N GLU A 39 -2.06 -15.45 -22.70
CA GLU A 39 -1.55 -15.63 -24.07
C GLU A 39 -1.77 -17.06 -24.57
N THR A 40 -1.67 -18.04 -23.69
CA THR A 40 -1.86 -19.46 -24.01
C THR A 40 -3.29 -19.94 -23.78
N GLN A 41 -4.25 -19.03 -23.49
CA GLN A 41 -5.66 -19.34 -23.26
C GLN A 41 -5.89 -20.38 -22.14
N GLN A 42 -5.04 -20.38 -21.13
CA GLN A 42 -5.20 -21.19 -19.92
C GLN A 42 -6.08 -20.45 -18.90
N PRO A 43 -6.64 -21.18 -17.90
CA PRO A 43 -7.43 -20.57 -16.84
C PRO A 43 -6.67 -19.47 -16.09
N SER A 44 -7.39 -18.43 -15.68
CA SER A 44 -6.84 -17.32 -14.88
C SER A 44 -6.35 -17.77 -13.50
N ARG A 45 -5.58 -16.95 -12.83
CA ARG A 45 -5.13 -17.20 -11.45
C ARG A 45 -6.31 -17.51 -10.50
N ALA A 46 -7.41 -16.78 -10.65
CA ALA A 46 -8.60 -16.96 -9.80
C ALA A 46 -9.28 -18.32 -10.06
N GLU A 47 -9.32 -18.76 -11.32
CA GLU A 47 -9.91 -20.04 -11.70
C GLU A 47 -9.03 -21.24 -11.32
N LEU A 48 -7.70 -21.08 -11.41
CA LEU A 48 -6.75 -22.13 -11.00
C LEU A 48 -6.74 -22.33 -9.48
N GLY A 49 -6.93 -21.25 -8.71
CA GLY A 49 -6.69 -21.27 -7.29
C GLY A 49 -5.19 -21.21 -6.93
N ARG A 50 -4.90 -21.03 -5.63
CA ARG A 50 -3.55 -20.73 -5.15
C ARG A 50 -2.52 -21.83 -5.50
N ASP A 51 -2.84 -23.07 -5.20
CA ASP A 51 -1.85 -24.14 -5.28
C ASP A 51 -1.45 -24.44 -6.73
N ALA A 52 -2.42 -24.58 -7.62
CA ALA A 52 -2.16 -24.81 -9.05
C ALA A 52 -1.48 -23.59 -9.71
N PHE A 53 -1.78 -22.37 -9.26
CA PHE A 53 -1.07 -21.18 -9.75
C PHE A 53 0.40 -21.17 -9.28
N LEU A 54 0.68 -21.54 -8.04
CA LEU A 54 2.05 -21.63 -7.53
C LEU A 54 2.88 -22.69 -8.28
N GLU A 55 2.27 -23.82 -8.67
CA GLU A 55 2.93 -24.80 -9.54
C GLU A 55 3.37 -24.16 -10.88
N LYS A 56 2.52 -23.32 -11.48
CA LYS A 56 2.88 -22.58 -12.70
C LYS A 56 4.00 -21.55 -12.46
N VAL A 57 4.02 -20.91 -11.32
CA VAL A 57 5.11 -20.00 -10.94
C VAL A 57 6.44 -20.74 -10.80
N TRP A 58 6.45 -21.91 -10.16
CA TRP A 58 7.64 -22.74 -10.05
C TRP A 58 8.10 -23.29 -11.40
N GLU A 59 7.18 -23.71 -12.26
CA GLU A 59 7.45 -24.13 -13.64
C GLU A 59 8.19 -23.01 -14.42
N TRP A 60 7.62 -21.80 -14.37
CA TRP A 60 8.21 -20.62 -15.02
C TRP A 60 9.61 -20.30 -14.45
N LYS A 61 9.77 -20.34 -13.13
CA LYS A 61 11.06 -20.14 -12.46
C LYS A 61 12.10 -21.15 -12.94
N GLY A 62 11.74 -22.41 -13.09
CA GLY A 62 12.63 -23.44 -13.62
C GLY A 62 13.12 -23.12 -15.04
N GLN A 63 12.24 -22.59 -15.89
CA GLN A 63 12.57 -22.22 -17.27
C GLN A 63 13.43 -20.95 -17.36
N SER A 64 13.11 -19.92 -16.56
CA SER A 64 13.67 -18.56 -16.72
C SER A 64 14.74 -18.21 -15.69
N GLY A 65 14.73 -18.84 -14.51
CA GLY A 65 15.56 -18.45 -13.36
C GLY A 65 17.08 -18.58 -13.59
N GLY A 66 17.50 -19.48 -14.47
CA GLY A 66 18.91 -19.66 -14.84
C GLY A 66 19.46 -18.63 -15.84
N THR A 67 18.58 -17.87 -16.49
CA THR A 67 18.97 -16.99 -17.60
C THR A 67 19.95 -15.92 -17.17
N ILE A 68 19.66 -15.21 -16.07
CA ILE A 68 20.54 -14.14 -15.55
C ILE A 68 21.93 -14.65 -15.15
N ILE A 69 21.99 -15.83 -14.54
CA ILE A 69 23.26 -16.46 -14.16
C ILE A 69 24.10 -16.80 -15.40
N ASN A 70 23.46 -17.35 -16.44
CA ASN A 70 24.14 -17.65 -17.69
C ASN A 70 24.61 -16.38 -18.43
N GLN A 71 23.84 -15.30 -18.37
CA GLN A 71 24.23 -14.00 -18.92
C GLN A 71 25.45 -13.42 -18.15
N LEU A 72 25.45 -13.47 -16.82
CA LEU A 72 26.59 -13.04 -16.00
C LEU A 72 27.86 -13.84 -16.28
N ARG A 73 27.76 -15.18 -16.45
CA ARG A 73 28.88 -16.03 -16.85
C ARG A 73 29.42 -15.62 -18.22
N ARG A 74 28.53 -15.36 -19.18
CA ARG A 74 28.91 -14.94 -20.53
C ARG A 74 29.58 -13.55 -20.54
N LEU A 75 29.17 -12.65 -19.64
CA LEU A 75 29.82 -11.36 -19.44
C LEU A 75 31.19 -11.46 -18.73
N GLY A 76 31.55 -12.66 -18.25
CA GLY A 76 32.81 -12.87 -17.55
C GLY A 76 32.81 -12.37 -16.12
N ALA A 77 31.65 -12.27 -15.47
CA ALA A 77 31.55 -11.87 -14.06
C ALA A 77 32.33 -12.84 -13.16
N SER A 78 33.11 -12.31 -12.19
CA SER A 78 34.01 -13.10 -11.33
C SER A 78 33.35 -13.61 -10.04
N ALA A 79 32.03 -13.86 -10.09
CA ALA A 79 31.25 -14.40 -8.99
C ALA A 79 31.51 -15.90 -8.78
N ASP A 80 31.37 -16.36 -7.56
CA ASP A 80 31.35 -17.80 -7.25
C ASP A 80 29.95 -18.38 -7.52
N PHE A 81 29.74 -18.82 -8.74
CA PHE A 81 28.46 -19.37 -9.17
C PHE A 81 28.11 -20.73 -8.53
N SER A 82 29.06 -21.40 -7.87
CA SER A 82 28.77 -22.61 -7.11
C SER A 82 27.97 -22.34 -5.83
N ARG A 83 27.99 -21.05 -5.39
CA ARG A 83 27.28 -20.56 -4.20
C ARG A 83 26.05 -19.74 -4.56
N THR A 84 25.53 -19.85 -5.78
CA THR A 84 24.30 -19.15 -6.16
C THR A 84 23.18 -19.49 -5.17
N ALA A 85 22.48 -18.45 -4.70
CA ALA A 85 21.39 -18.59 -3.75
C ALA A 85 20.08 -18.08 -4.36
N PHE A 86 18.95 -18.61 -3.87
CA PHE A 86 17.62 -18.15 -4.24
C PHE A 86 16.82 -17.78 -3.00
N THR A 87 16.23 -16.60 -3.00
CA THR A 87 15.57 -16.01 -1.79
C THR A 87 14.39 -16.81 -1.24
N MET A 88 13.78 -17.73 -2.04
CA MET A 88 12.71 -18.62 -1.58
C MET A 88 13.17 -20.09 -1.45
N SER A 89 14.46 -20.38 -1.40
CA SER A 89 14.92 -21.74 -1.13
C SER A 89 14.39 -22.25 0.21
N GLY A 90 13.97 -23.51 0.23
CA GLY A 90 13.35 -24.14 1.40
C GLY A 90 11.86 -23.77 1.62
N ALA A 91 11.26 -22.92 0.78
CA ALA A 91 9.83 -22.64 0.85
C ALA A 91 8.98 -23.84 0.46
N PRO A 92 7.73 -23.99 0.94
CA PRO A 92 6.81 -25.02 0.50
C PRO A 92 6.63 -25.00 -1.03
N GLY A 93 6.84 -26.16 -1.66
CA GLY A 93 6.81 -26.32 -3.12
C GLY A 93 8.10 -25.97 -3.85
N ALA A 94 9.14 -25.48 -3.16
CA ALA A 94 10.47 -25.32 -3.73
C ALA A 94 11.07 -26.70 -4.08
N PRO A 95 11.82 -26.82 -5.20
CA PRO A 95 12.60 -28.02 -5.48
C PRO A 95 13.58 -28.34 -4.32
N GLU A 96 13.77 -29.64 -4.02
CA GLU A 96 14.67 -30.07 -2.93
C GLU A 96 16.14 -29.68 -3.18
N ASP A 97 16.54 -29.57 -4.45
CA ASP A 97 17.86 -29.21 -4.92
C ASP A 97 18.03 -27.70 -5.16
N GLU A 98 17.05 -26.89 -4.75
CA GLU A 98 17.13 -25.44 -4.92
C GLU A 98 18.35 -24.85 -4.20
N ALA A 99 19.17 -24.15 -4.95
CA ALA A 99 20.46 -23.63 -4.48
C ALA A 99 20.30 -22.57 -3.35
N GLY A 100 21.21 -22.59 -2.37
CA GLY A 100 21.34 -21.55 -1.37
C GLY A 100 20.86 -21.90 0.03
N GLY A 101 20.50 -23.16 0.29
CA GLY A 101 20.09 -23.59 1.63
C GLY A 101 18.63 -23.28 1.94
N ASN A 102 18.33 -22.98 3.20
CA ASN A 102 16.94 -22.77 3.66
C ASN A 102 16.74 -21.32 4.14
N PHE A 103 16.51 -20.41 3.20
CA PHE A 103 16.16 -19.01 3.52
C PHE A 103 14.79 -18.88 4.15
N HIS A 104 13.85 -19.75 3.79
CA HIS A 104 12.48 -19.73 4.30
C HIS A 104 12.47 -19.83 5.83
N ASP A 105 13.15 -20.82 6.42
CA ASP A 105 13.17 -20.99 7.86
C ASP A 105 13.86 -19.83 8.58
N ALA A 106 14.89 -19.25 7.96
CA ALA A 106 15.56 -18.08 8.50
C ALA A 106 14.61 -16.86 8.54
N VAL A 107 13.84 -16.63 7.49
CA VAL A 107 12.83 -15.55 7.42
C VAL A 107 11.74 -15.78 8.47
N ILE A 108 11.19 -16.99 8.55
CA ILE A 108 10.15 -17.33 9.55
C ILE A 108 10.68 -17.15 10.97
N LYS A 109 11.91 -17.58 11.24
CA LYS A 109 12.54 -17.40 12.55
C LYS A 109 12.63 -15.91 12.94
N VAL A 110 13.13 -15.07 12.01
CA VAL A 110 13.26 -13.62 12.27
C VAL A 110 11.88 -12.98 12.47
N PHE A 111 10.88 -13.36 11.66
CA PHE A 111 9.51 -12.86 11.80
C PHE A 111 8.94 -13.19 13.19
N VAL A 112 9.07 -14.43 13.62
CA VAL A 112 8.59 -14.88 14.94
C VAL A 112 9.33 -14.18 16.07
N ASP A 113 10.65 -14.02 15.96
CA ASP A 113 11.46 -13.31 16.95
C ASP A 113 11.02 -11.83 17.07
N MET A 114 10.74 -11.15 15.96
CA MET A 114 10.26 -9.76 15.93
C MET A 114 8.86 -9.65 16.57
N TYR A 115 7.96 -10.58 16.26
CA TYR A 115 6.63 -10.62 16.85
C TYR A 115 6.69 -10.82 18.37
N ASN A 116 7.50 -11.79 18.84
CA ASN A 116 7.66 -12.06 20.27
C ASN A 116 8.29 -10.89 21.04
N LYS A 117 9.11 -10.07 20.37
CA LYS A 117 9.66 -8.83 20.93
C LYS A 117 8.70 -7.65 20.90
N GLY A 118 7.51 -7.80 20.34
CA GLY A 118 6.53 -6.72 20.20
C GLY A 118 6.91 -5.65 19.15
N LEU A 119 7.86 -5.94 18.26
CA LEU A 119 8.30 -5.02 17.22
C LEU A 119 7.35 -4.96 16.03
N ILE A 120 6.55 -6.01 15.83
CA ILE A 120 5.51 -6.09 14.80
C ILE A 120 4.19 -6.52 15.42
N TYR A 121 3.10 -6.07 14.84
CA TYR A 121 1.75 -6.43 15.25
C TYR A 121 0.82 -6.52 14.04
N ARG A 122 -0.30 -7.21 14.19
CA ARG A 122 -1.35 -7.25 13.17
C ARG A 122 -2.29 -6.06 13.36
N GLY A 123 -2.43 -5.24 12.34
CA GLY A 123 -3.31 -4.07 12.37
C GLY A 123 -3.89 -3.76 10.98
N LYS A 124 -4.85 -2.83 10.94
CA LYS A 124 -5.36 -2.26 9.69
C LYS A 124 -4.59 -0.98 9.38
N ARG A 125 -4.21 -0.81 8.13
CA ARG A 125 -3.56 0.38 7.61
C ARG A 125 -4.21 0.76 6.29
N LEU A 126 -4.23 2.07 5.97
CA LEU A 126 -4.51 2.53 4.62
C LEU A 126 -3.34 2.14 3.72
N VAL A 127 -3.67 1.58 2.57
CA VAL A 127 -2.69 1.17 1.56
C VAL A 127 -3.15 1.65 0.18
N ASN A 128 -2.20 1.88 -0.72
CA ASN A 128 -2.51 2.02 -2.13
C ASN A 128 -2.92 0.65 -2.68
N TRP A 129 -4.05 0.59 -3.35
CA TRP A 129 -4.64 -0.65 -3.83
C TRP A 129 -4.88 -0.59 -5.33
N ASP A 130 -4.37 -1.59 -6.05
CA ASP A 130 -4.67 -1.79 -7.47
C ASP A 130 -5.90 -2.70 -7.61
N PRO A 131 -7.04 -2.18 -8.11
CA PRO A 131 -8.27 -2.97 -8.24
C PRO A 131 -8.23 -3.96 -9.41
N HIS A 132 -7.30 -3.82 -10.35
CA HIS A 132 -7.15 -4.74 -11.45
C HIS A 132 -6.37 -6.00 -11.03
N PHE A 133 -5.25 -5.81 -10.34
CA PHE A 133 -4.46 -6.91 -9.81
C PHE A 133 -4.94 -7.42 -8.45
N GLU A 134 -5.90 -6.71 -7.83
CA GLU A 134 -6.42 -7.02 -6.49
C GLU A 134 -5.31 -7.17 -5.45
N THR A 135 -4.39 -6.22 -5.43
CA THR A 135 -3.23 -6.21 -4.53
C THR A 135 -2.91 -4.82 -4.01
N ALA A 136 -2.30 -4.76 -2.82
CA ALA A 136 -1.62 -3.56 -2.35
C ALA A 136 -0.36 -3.32 -3.19
N ILE A 137 -0.07 -2.06 -3.45
CA ILE A 137 1.12 -1.61 -4.19
C ILE A 137 1.96 -0.68 -3.33
N SER A 138 3.25 -0.60 -3.64
CA SER A 138 4.18 0.32 -2.99
C SER A 138 3.87 1.78 -3.36
N ASP A 139 4.08 2.70 -2.42
CA ASP A 139 3.94 4.13 -2.67
C ASP A 139 4.84 4.63 -3.82
N LEU A 140 5.97 3.94 -4.06
CA LEU A 140 6.89 4.24 -5.17
C LEU A 140 6.34 3.85 -6.55
N GLU A 141 5.30 3.02 -6.60
CA GLU A 141 4.66 2.55 -7.83
C GLU A 141 3.42 3.39 -8.18
N VAL A 142 3.05 4.34 -7.31
CA VAL A 142 1.90 5.23 -7.51
C VAL A 142 2.33 6.47 -8.27
N GLU A 143 1.72 6.70 -9.42
CA GLU A 143 1.89 7.92 -10.19
C GLU A 143 0.73 8.89 -9.88
N ASN A 144 1.06 10.07 -9.37
CA ASN A 144 0.08 11.13 -9.17
C ASN A 144 -0.11 11.88 -10.49
N ILE A 145 -1.30 11.76 -11.06
CA ILE A 145 -1.67 12.44 -12.32
C ILE A 145 -2.66 13.56 -12.00
N GLU A 146 -2.35 14.77 -12.43
CA GLU A 146 -3.28 15.90 -12.32
C GLU A 146 -4.48 15.69 -13.25
N VAL A 147 -5.67 15.71 -12.66
CA VAL A 147 -6.93 15.59 -13.39
C VAL A 147 -7.77 16.85 -13.16
N ALA A 148 -8.30 17.44 -14.22
CA ALA A 148 -9.26 18.53 -14.11
C ALA A 148 -10.55 18.01 -13.46
N GLY A 149 -10.74 18.31 -12.20
CA GLY A 149 -11.88 17.87 -11.39
C GLY A 149 -12.62 19.05 -10.76
N HIS A 150 -13.56 18.74 -9.89
CA HIS A 150 -14.34 19.71 -9.14
C HIS A 150 -14.24 19.43 -7.65
N MET A 151 -14.23 20.48 -6.85
CA MET A 151 -14.45 20.37 -5.41
C MET A 151 -15.96 20.51 -5.14
N TRP A 152 -16.54 19.49 -4.54
CA TRP A 152 -17.96 19.44 -4.20
C TRP A 152 -18.14 19.78 -2.72
N HIS A 153 -19.03 20.73 -2.43
CA HIS A 153 -19.35 21.14 -1.07
C HIS A 153 -20.73 20.60 -0.69
N PHE A 154 -20.82 19.92 0.44
CA PHE A 154 -22.05 19.35 0.95
C PHE A 154 -22.34 19.86 2.36
N LYS A 155 -23.61 20.07 2.67
CA LYS A 155 -24.08 20.40 4.02
C LYS A 155 -24.61 19.13 4.68
N TYR A 156 -23.95 18.74 5.76
CA TYR A 156 -24.42 17.65 6.61
C TYR A 156 -25.21 18.24 7.76
N PRO A 157 -26.56 18.10 7.78
CA PRO A 157 -27.38 18.65 8.87
C PRO A 157 -26.98 18.07 10.21
N LEU A 158 -26.93 18.93 11.23
CA LEU A 158 -26.73 18.50 12.61
C LEU A 158 -27.99 17.79 13.12
N ALA A 159 -27.79 16.72 13.89
CA ALA A 159 -28.89 15.99 14.50
C ALA A 159 -29.51 16.78 15.67
N ASP A 160 -30.72 16.38 16.06
CA ASP A 160 -31.42 16.85 17.25
C ASP A 160 -31.64 18.38 17.30
N GLY A 161 -31.64 19.06 16.16
CA GLY A 161 -31.84 20.51 16.08
C GLY A 161 -30.70 21.34 16.69
N VAL A 162 -29.51 20.76 16.77
CA VAL A 162 -28.31 21.48 17.25
C VAL A 162 -27.96 22.59 16.26
N THR A 163 -27.67 23.77 16.78
CA THR A 163 -27.13 24.91 16.03
C THR A 163 -25.84 25.40 16.69
N TYR A 164 -25.02 26.11 15.94
CA TYR A 164 -23.83 26.77 16.46
C TYR A 164 -23.51 28.05 15.70
N THR A 165 -22.80 28.95 16.33
CA THR A 165 -22.28 30.12 15.64
C THR A 165 -21.00 29.81 14.91
N TYR A 166 -21.04 29.87 13.58
CA TYR A 166 -19.86 29.75 12.75
C TYR A 166 -19.18 31.10 12.58
N ILE A 167 -17.91 31.19 12.93
CA ILE A 167 -17.12 32.41 12.84
C ILE A 167 -15.92 32.15 11.94
N GLU A 168 -15.80 32.94 10.88
CA GLU A 168 -14.64 32.95 10.01
C GLU A 168 -13.85 34.27 10.21
N LYS A 169 -12.53 34.17 10.32
CA LYS A 169 -11.62 35.26 10.54
C LYS A 169 -10.63 35.39 9.40
N ASP A 170 -10.20 36.63 9.08
CA ASP A 170 -9.10 36.85 8.14
C ASP A 170 -7.73 36.55 8.78
N GLU A 171 -6.65 36.72 8.01
CA GLU A 171 -5.27 36.49 8.47
C GLU A 171 -4.87 37.42 9.63
N ASP A 172 -5.52 38.58 9.77
CA ASP A 172 -5.30 39.56 10.82
C ASP A 172 -6.18 39.27 12.07
N GLY A 173 -7.05 38.27 12.03
CA GLY A 173 -7.92 37.85 13.12
C GLY A 173 -9.25 38.63 13.20
N ASN A 174 -9.58 39.46 12.21
CA ASN A 174 -10.87 40.14 12.16
C ASN A 174 -11.96 39.20 11.67
N VAL A 175 -13.15 39.29 12.26
CA VAL A 175 -14.30 38.50 11.86
C VAL A 175 -14.80 38.96 10.48
N ILE A 176 -14.78 38.06 9.49
CA ILE A 176 -15.28 38.34 8.14
C ILE A 176 -16.66 37.71 7.89
N LEU A 177 -17.01 36.65 8.65
CA LEU A 177 -18.31 36.01 8.60
C LEU A 177 -18.70 35.56 10.00
N GLU A 178 -19.95 35.82 10.40
CA GLU A 178 -20.57 35.28 11.60
C GLU A 178 -22.02 34.89 11.25
N GLU A 179 -22.34 33.63 11.38
CA GLU A 179 -23.69 33.11 11.08
C GLU A 179 -24.06 31.92 11.97
N GLU A 180 -25.34 31.76 12.24
CA GLU A 180 -25.86 30.57 12.90
C GLU A 180 -26.07 29.42 11.86
N ARG A 181 -25.51 28.28 12.14
CA ARG A 181 -25.59 27.10 11.29
C ARG A 181 -26.19 25.90 12.00
N ASP A 182 -27.02 25.15 11.27
CA ASP A 182 -27.58 23.87 11.67
C ASP A 182 -26.92 22.70 10.91
N TYR A 183 -25.80 22.94 10.26
CA TYR A 183 -25.07 21.99 9.43
C TYR A 183 -23.57 22.16 9.57
N ILE A 184 -22.82 21.10 9.27
CA ILE A 184 -21.38 21.17 8.97
C ILE A 184 -21.17 21.08 7.47
N SER A 185 -20.28 21.92 6.92
CA SER A 185 -19.92 21.90 5.50
C SER A 185 -18.69 21.02 5.31
N ILE A 186 -18.78 20.05 4.42
CA ILE A 186 -17.66 19.21 3.99
C ILE A 186 -17.34 19.48 2.53
N ALA A 187 -16.08 19.26 2.15
CA ALA A 187 -15.61 19.40 0.78
C ALA A 187 -14.94 18.10 0.33
N THR A 188 -15.23 17.65 -0.89
CA THR A 188 -14.62 16.46 -1.47
C THR A 188 -14.50 16.56 -2.97
N THR A 189 -13.43 15.98 -3.53
CA THR A 189 -13.28 15.75 -4.96
C THR A 189 -13.98 14.48 -5.44
N ARG A 190 -14.40 13.60 -4.50
CA ARG A 190 -15.00 12.29 -4.77
C ARG A 190 -16.34 12.13 -4.06
N PRO A 191 -17.42 12.72 -4.57
CA PRO A 191 -18.73 12.73 -3.90
C PRO A 191 -19.33 11.33 -3.68
N GLU A 192 -18.93 10.35 -4.48
CA GLU A 192 -19.37 8.96 -4.32
C GLU A 192 -18.91 8.31 -3.00
N THR A 193 -17.86 8.83 -2.37
CA THR A 193 -17.35 8.29 -1.10
C THR A 193 -18.28 8.58 0.08
N MET A 194 -19.17 9.58 -0.03
CA MET A 194 -20.16 9.95 0.97
C MET A 194 -21.01 8.76 1.47
N LEU A 195 -21.28 7.80 0.61
CA LEU A 195 -22.04 6.59 0.97
C LEU A 195 -21.32 5.74 2.02
N GLY A 196 -19.99 5.85 2.12
CA GLY A 196 -19.14 5.12 3.05
C GLY A 196 -18.74 5.89 4.31
N ASP A 197 -19.14 7.16 4.46
CA ASP A 197 -18.72 7.99 5.58
C ASP A 197 -19.09 7.38 6.93
N GLY A 198 -18.11 7.34 7.83
CA GLY A 198 -18.26 6.83 9.19
C GLY A 198 -18.15 7.92 10.26
N ALA A 199 -17.54 9.05 9.94
CA ALA A 199 -17.40 10.22 10.79
C ALA A 199 -17.08 11.45 9.95
N VAL A 200 -17.30 12.65 10.49
CA VAL A 200 -16.74 13.90 9.98
C VAL A 200 -15.60 14.31 10.92
N ALA A 201 -14.39 14.42 10.38
CA ALA A 201 -13.22 14.80 11.15
C ALA A 201 -12.92 16.30 10.96
N VAL A 202 -12.64 17.00 12.05
CA VAL A 202 -12.20 18.39 12.05
C VAL A 202 -10.85 18.51 12.75
N HIS A 203 -10.01 19.44 12.31
CA HIS A 203 -8.70 19.63 12.97
C HIS A 203 -8.88 20.13 14.41
N PRO A 204 -8.13 19.60 15.41
CA PRO A 204 -8.30 20.01 16.81
C PRO A 204 -8.11 21.51 17.07
N SER A 205 -7.31 22.20 16.25
CA SER A 205 -7.07 23.64 16.32
C SER A 205 -8.07 24.49 15.54
N ASP A 206 -9.08 23.89 14.93
CA ASP A 206 -10.11 24.61 14.18
C ASP A 206 -11.24 25.06 15.12
N GLU A 207 -11.12 26.30 15.58
CA GLU A 207 -12.09 26.89 16.50
C GLU A 207 -13.51 27.01 15.93
N ARG A 208 -13.66 27.03 14.60
CA ARG A 208 -14.96 27.16 13.92
C ARG A 208 -15.92 26.03 14.29
N TYR A 209 -15.39 24.83 14.44
CA TYR A 209 -16.17 23.61 14.69
C TYR A 209 -16.09 23.08 16.13
N ALA A 210 -15.29 23.72 17.00
CA ALA A 210 -15.16 23.30 18.38
C ALA A 210 -16.51 23.10 19.12
N PRO A 211 -17.56 23.94 18.90
CA PRO A 211 -18.85 23.76 19.57
C PRO A 211 -19.61 22.50 19.20
N ILE A 212 -19.32 21.88 18.06
CA ILE A 212 -20.07 20.74 17.53
C ILE A 212 -19.26 19.44 17.56
N VAL A 213 -18.03 19.44 18.03
CA VAL A 213 -17.25 18.22 18.27
C VAL A 213 -18.00 17.30 19.23
N GLY A 214 -18.10 16.01 18.88
CA GLY A 214 -18.86 15.02 19.65
C GLY A 214 -20.38 15.01 19.38
N LYS A 215 -20.88 15.95 18.57
CA LYS A 215 -22.27 15.91 18.08
C LYS A 215 -22.42 14.96 16.89
N LEU A 216 -23.64 14.67 16.52
CA LEU A 216 -23.99 13.85 15.34
C LEU A 216 -24.43 14.75 14.20
N CYS A 217 -24.09 14.35 12.98
CA CYS A 217 -24.63 14.92 11.75
C CYS A 217 -25.20 13.81 10.85
N GLU A 218 -26.09 14.19 9.96
CA GLU A 218 -26.78 13.28 9.05
C GLU A 218 -26.12 13.31 7.67
N ILE A 219 -25.80 12.14 7.12
CA ILE A 219 -25.36 12.03 5.71
C ILE A 219 -26.55 12.35 4.81
N PRO A 220 -26.52 13.42 3.98
CA PRO A 220 -27.68 13.94 3.28
C PRO A 220 -28.03 13.15 2.00
N VAL A 221 -27.82 11.83 1.99
CA VAL A 221 -28.02 10.96 0.83
C VAL A 221 -29.08 9.90 1.10
N GLY A 222 -29.93 9.66 0.11
CA GLY A 222 -31.00 8.69 0.18
C GLY A 222 -32.29 9.20 0.87
N PRO A 223 -33.31 8.35 0.95
CA PRO A 223 -34.55 8.64 1.66
C PRO A 223 -34.29 8.96 3.13
N LYS A 224 -35.00 9.91 3.72
CA LYS A 224 -34.79 10.38 5.10
C LYS A 224 -34.75 9.24 6.13
N GLU A 225 -35.63 8.25 5.97
CA GLU A 225 -35.74 7.08 6.86
C GLU A 225 -34.52 6.14 6.84
N HIS A 226 -33.63 6.29 5.86
CA HIS A 226 -32.42 5.48 5.70
C HIS A 226 -31.14 6.26 5.87
N ARG A 227 -31.22 7.56 6.17
CA ARG A 227 -30.03 8.38 6.38
C ARG A 227 -29.33 8.03 7.69
N ARG A 228 -28.02 7.90 7.60
CA ARG A 228 -27.19 7.52 8.76
C ARG A 228 -26.76 8.77 9.52
N LEU A 229 -26.72 8.65 10.83
CA LEU A 229 -26.08 9.61 11.70
C LEU A 229 -24.63 9.18 11.94
N ILE A 230 -23.71 10.12 11.81
CA ILE A 230 -22.27 9.92 12.04
C ILE A 230 -21.73 10.97 13.01
N PRO A 231 -20.71 10.64 13.82
CA PRO A 231 -20.13 11.59 14.77
C PRO A 231 -19.21 12.61 14.11
N ILE A 232 -19.15 13.79 14.69
CA ILE A 232 -18.11 14.77 14.40
C ILE A 232 -16.99 14.55 15.41
N ILE A 233 -15.79 14.25 14.92
CA ILE A 233 -14.61 13.90 15.73
C ILE A 233 -13.46 14.88 15.46
N THR A 234 -12.43 14.86 16.28
CA THR A 234 -11.19 15.58 16.03
C THR A 234 -10.12 14.60 15.51
N ASP A 235 -9.36 15.02 14.50
CA ASP A 235 -8.20 14.33 13.98
C ASP A 235 -7.19 15.36 13.45
N GLU A 236 -5.91 15.04 13.45
CA GLU A 236 -4.85 15.90 12.90
C GLU A 236 -4.75 15.80 11.34
N TYR A 237 -5.45 14.86 10.74
CA TYR A 237 -5.42 14.62 9.30
C TYR A 237 -6.11 15.70 8.45
N PRO A 238 -7.29 16.26 8.83
CA PRO A 238 -7.93 17.32 8.06
C PRO A 238 -7.11 18.60 8.09
N ASP A 239 -7.00 19.26 6.95
CA ASP A 239 -6.38 20.56 6.85
C ASP A 239 -7.46 21.65 7.08
N LYS A 240 -7.28 22.48 8.11
CA LYS A 240 -8.22 23.54 8.47
C LYS A 240 -8.42 24.59 7.37
N ASP A 241 -7.47 24.71 6.44
CA ASP A 241 -7.52 25.71 5.35
C ASP A 241 -8.33 25.19 4.14
N PHE A 242 -8.56 23.89 4.05
CA PHE A 242 -9.39 23.27 3.01
C PHE A 242 -10.79 22.86 3.48
N GLY A 243 -11.11 23.04 4.74
CA GLY A 243 -12.39 22.66 5.35
C GLY A 243 -12.35 21.30 6.04
N SER A 244 -13.50 20.85 6.51
CA SER A 244 -13.69 19.54 7.15
C SER A 244 -14.21 18.52 6.16
#